data_3d57cb910410ffd48ad88a61b2bf5a89
#
_entry.id   3d57cb910410ffd48ad88a61b2bf5a89
#
_cell.length_a   1.000
_cell.length_b   1.000
_cell.length_c   1.000
_cell.angle_alpha   90.00
_cell.angle_beta   90.00
_cell.angle_gamma   90.00
#
_symmetry.space_group_name_H-M   'P 1'
#
loop_
_entity.id
_entity.type
_entity.pdbx_description
1 polymer ?
#
loop_
_entity_poly.entity_id
_entity_poly.type
_entity_poly.pdbx_seq_one_letter_code
_entity_poly.pdbx_strand_id
1 'polypeptide(L)'
;MKTYNAYDTIHELALEQHGVFTAQQARAVGVKTTALVMMVRRGRVERLAYGLYRDPGAPLSRWTPYVTAVLWPQGMTGVLSHETALDLMELSDANPAKIHLTIPRKHRPRRRKPPPGVVLHFADLDPSDVGSVEGLPVTKAARTIRDVAAANIGPALIRQAIDDARQKGWLEPIDGDALTRELVAAGKL
;
A
#
# COMPACT_ATOMS: atom_id res chain seq x y z
N MET A 1 31.37 -21.08 -6.06
CA MET A 1 30.77 -19.74 -5.84
C MET A 1 29.94 -19.39 -7.08
N LYS A 2 28.61 -19.34 -6.98
CA LYS A 2 27.76 -18.88 -8.11
C LYS A 2 28.07 -17.40 -8.35
N THR A 3 28.61 -17.06 -9.49
CA THR A 3 28.74 -15.67 -9.93
C THR A 3 27.34 -15.20 -10.33
N TYR A 4 26.62 -14.56 -9.43
CA TYR A 4 25.34 -13.94 -9.74
C TYR A 4 25.59 -12.82 -10.73
N ASN A 5 24.90 -12.85 -11.86
CA ASN A 5 24.88 -11.69 -12.73
C ASN A 5 23.86 -10.65 -12.19
N ALA A 6 23.97 -9.41 -12.64
CA ALA A 6 23.14 -8.33 -12.13
C ALA A 6 21.62 -8.58 -12.33
N TYR A 7 21.22 -9.40 -13.30
CA TYR A 7 19.82 -9.77 -13.50
C TYR A 7 19.35 -10.79 -12.48
N ASP A 8 20.16 -11.80 -12.15
CA ASP A 8 19.81 -12.81 -11.14
C ASP A 8 19.58 -12.14 -9.78
N THR A 9 20.43 -11.16 -9.42
CA THR A 9 20.25 -10.36 -8.20
C THR A 9 18.95 -9.56 -8.20
N ILE A 10 18.57 -8.97 -9.34
CA ILE A 10 17.29 -8.26 -9.48
C ILE A 10 16.11 -9.23 -9.43
N HIS A 11 16.23 -10.39 -10.05
CA HIS A 11 15.20 -11.41 -10.04
C HIS A 11 14.91 -11.91 -8.62
N GLU A 12 15.94 -12.21 -7.84
CA GLU A 12 15.79 -12.60 -6.43
C GLU A 12 15.10 -11.49 -5.62
N LEU A 13 15.55 -10.24 -5.73
CA LEU A 13 14.91 -9.10 -5.08
C LEU A 13 13.44 -8.95 -5.48
N ALA A 14 13.14 -9.12 -6.76
CA ALA A 14 11.78 -9.00 -7.27
C ALA A 14 10.86 -10.12 -6.77
N LEU A 15 11.36 -11.36 -6.67
CA LEU A 15 10.60 -12.50 -6.15
C LEU A 15 10.12 -12.26 -4.71
N GLU A 16 10.93 -11.63 -3.87
CA GLU A 16 10.57 -11.30 -2.48
C GLU A 16 9.49 -10.21 -2.39
N GLN A 17 9.23 -9.47 -3.48
CA GLN A 17 8.35 -8.30 -3.51
C GLN A 17 7.29 -8.38 -4.62
N HIS A 18 6.77 -9.57 -4.92
CA HIS A 18 5.71 -9.79 -5.91
C HIS A 18 6.05 -9.22 -7.30
N GLY A 19 7.32 -9.28 -7.68
CA GLY A 19 7.83 -8.87 -8.97
C GLY A 19 8.22 -7.39 -9.08
N VAL A 20 7.99 -6.56 -8.07
CA VAL A 20 8.19 -5.10 -8.13
C VAL A 20 9.34 -4.67 -7.23
N PHE A 21 10.15 -3.73 -7.71
CA PHE A 21 11.26 -3.17 -6.94
C PHE A 21 11.56 -1.71 -7.34
N THR A 22 12.28 -1.01 -6.47
CA THR A 22 12.71 0.37 -6.72
C THR A 22 14.15 0.45 -7.22
N ALA A 23 14.50 1.54 -7.90
CA ALA A 23 15.88 1.83 -8.25
C ALA A 23 16.80 1.94 -7.03
N GLN A 24 16.27 2.36 -5.88
CA GLN A 24 17.02 2.45 -4.62
C GLN A 24 17.36 1.05 -4.11
N GLN A 25 16.40 0.13 -4.09
CA GLN A 25 16.60 -1.26 -3.69
C GLN A 25 17.58 -1.97 -4.62
N ALA A 26 17.45 -1.79 -5.95
CA ALA A 26 18.42 -2.33 -6.91
C ALA A 26 19.85 -1.86 -6.62
N ARG A 27 20.07 -0.58 -6.29
CA ARG A 27 21.37 -0.07 -5.87
C ARG A 27 21.86 -0.66 -4.55
N ALA A 28 20.95 -0.85 -3.59
CA ALA A 28 21.30 -1.43 -2.28
C ALA A 28 21.82 -2.86 -2.41
N VAL A 29 21.34 -3.64 -3.39
CA VAL A 29 21.85 -4.97 -3.71
C VAL A 29 23.00 -4.95 -4.75
N GLY A 30 23.63 -3.79 -4.97
CA GLY A 30 24.84 -3.65 -5.80
C GLY A 30 24.61 -3.52 -7.30
N VAL A 31 23.35 -3.42 -7.77
CA VAL A 31 23.06 -3.26 -9.20
C VAL A 31 23.17 -1.79 -9.61
N LYS A 32 24.12 -1.49 -10.49
CA LYS A 32 24.36 -0.12 -11.00
C LYS A 32 23.20 0.36 -11.84
N THR A 33 22.89 1.65 -11.77
CA THR A 33 21.83 2.29 -12.56
C THR A 33 21.98 2.05 -14.07
N THR A 34 23.24 2.05 -14.57
CA THR A 34 23.53 1.75 -15.98
C THR A 34 23.11 0.34 -16.38
N ALA A 35 23.36 -0.66 -15.51
CA ALA A 35 22.92 -2.03 -15.75
C ALA A 35 21.39 -2.13 -15.77
N LEU A 36 20.71 -1.46 -14.85
CA LEU A 36 19.23 -1.42 -14.81
C LEU A 36 18.64 -0.79 -16.07
N VAL A 37 19.23 0.32 -16.57
CA VAL A 37 18.82 0.94 -17.85
C VAL A 37 19.00 -0.03 -19.01
N MET A 38 20.09 -0.80 -19.05
CA MET A 38 20.31 -1.78 -20.10
C MET A 38 19.35 -2.96 -20.02
N MET A 39 18.96 -3.39 -18.80
CA MET A 39 17.93 -4.43 -18.63
C MET A 39 16.57 -3.95 -19.15
N VAL A 40 16.19 -2.71 -18.89
CA VAL A 40 14.96 -2.11 -19.43
C VAL A 40 15.01 -2.06 -20.95
N ARG A 41 16.12 -1.56 -21.54
CA ARG A 41 16.27 -1.51 -23.01
C ARG A 41 16.20 -2.89 -23.68
N ARG A 42 16.62 -3.94 -23.00
CA ARG A 42 16.60 -5.33 -23.49
C ARG A 42 15.30 -6.06 -23.17
N GLY A 43 14.32 -5.39 -22.57
CA GLY A 43 13.02 -5.98 -22.18
C GLY A 43 13.09 -7.01 -21.06
N ARG A 44 14.25 -7.11 -20.35
CA ARG A 44 14.37 -8.00 -19.19
C ARG A 44 13.73 -7.46 -17.92
N VAL A 45 13.55 -6.15 -17.85
CA VAL A 45 12.89 -5.44 -16.75
C VAL A 45 11.98 -4.39 -17.36
N GLU A 46 10.79 -4.26 -16.84
CA GLU A 46 9.81 -3.24 -17.21
C GLU A 46 9.93 -2.04 -16.28
N ARG A 47 9.77 -0.83 -16.82
CA ARG A 47 9.67 0.38 -16.03
C ARG A 47 8.21 0.76 -15.84
N LEU A 48 7.68 0.60 -14.63
CA LEU A 48 6.28 0.93 -14.29
C LEU A 48 6.08 2.44 -14.09
N ALA A 49 7.04 3.10 -13.44
CA ALA A 49 7.03 4.53 -13.18
C ALA A 49 8.47 5.03 -12.98
N TYR A 50 8.63 6.32 -12.67
CA TYR A 50 9.95 6.84 -12.31
C TYR A 50 10.52 6.12 -11.09
N GLY A 51 11.66 5.45 -11.26
CA GLY A 51 12.35 4.72 -10.19
C GLY A 51 11.64 3.45 -9.71
N LEU A 52 10.58 3.00 -10.37
CA LEU A 52 9.82 1.81 -10.04
C LEU A 52 9.82 0.84 -11.23
N TYR A 53 10.14 -0.40 -10.97
CA TYR A 53 10.39 -1.41 -11.97
C TYR A 53 9.70 -2.72 -11.62
N ARG A 54 9.46 -3.54 -12.64
CA ARG A 54 8.96 -4.89 -12.52
C ARG A 54 9.88 -5.85 -13.26
N ASP A 55 10.10 -7.01 -12.69
CA ASP A 55 10.69 -8.14 -13.38
C ASP A 55 9.59 -9.00 -14.00
N PRO A 56 9.48 -9.08 -15.35
CA PRO A 56 8.50 -9.93 -16.02
C PRO A 56 8.72 -11.43 -15.77
N GLY A 57 9.94 -11.83 -15.36
CA GLY A 57 10.26 -13.21 -14.99
C GLY A 57 9.66 -13.64 -13.64
N ALA A 58 9.29 -12.68 -12.78
CA ALA A 58 8.61 -12.98 -11.55
C ALA A 58 7.10 -13.23 -11.79
N PRO A 59 6.48 -14.21 -11.11
CA PRO A 59 5.06 -14.49 -11.24
C PRO A 59 4.20 -13.27 -10.93
N LEU A 60 3.13 -13.07 -11.70
CA LEU A 60 2.09 -12.11 -11.34
C LEU A 60 1.35 -12.60 -10.10
N SER A 61 1.17 -11.70 -9.14
CA SER A 61 0.45 -11.94 -7.91
C SER A 61 -0.69 -10.92 -7.77
N ARG A 62 -1.76 -11.29 -7.07
CA ARG A 62 -2.82 -10.34 -6.70
C ARG A 62 -2.29 -9.14 -5.92
N TRP A 63 -1.13 -9.28 -5.30
CA TRP A 63 -0.47 -8.25 -4.50
C TRP A 63 0.38 -7.27 -5.32
N THR A 64 0.74 -7.60 -6.56
CA THR A 64 1.57 -6.76 -7.43
C THR A 64 1.06 -5.31 -7.55
N PRO A 65 -0.24 -5.03 -7.74
CA PRO A 65 -0.76 -3.65 -7.78
C PRO A 65 -0.57 -2.89 -6.46
N TYR A 66 -0.78 -3.55 -5.32
CA TYR A 66 -0.61 -2.96 -3.98
C TYR A 66 0.85 -2.65 -3.69
N VAL A 67 1.78 -3.59 -3.98
CA VAL A 67 3.23 -3.35 -3.86
C VAL A 67 3.67 -2.20 -4.74
N THR A 68 3.15 -2.13 -5.98
CA THR A 68 3.41 -1.02 -6.91
C THR A 68 2.99 0.32 -6.30
N ALA A 69 1.80 0.40 -5.69
CA ALA A 69 1.31 1.61 -5.03
C ALA A 69 2.18 1.98 -3.81
N VAL A 70 2.48 1.01 -2.94
CA VAL A 70 3.26 1.19 -1.71
C VAL A 70 4.68 1.68 -1.99
N LEU A 71 5.34 1.15 -3.01
CA LEU A 71 6.72 1.51 -3.39
C LEU A 71 6.83 2.77 -4.27
N TRP A 72 5.71 3.22 -4.87
CA TRP A 72 5.71 4.38 -5.78
C TRP A 72 6.25 5.68 -5.16
N PRO A 73 5.98 6.03 -3.88
CA PRO A 73 6.34 7.34 -3.33
C PRO A 73 7.84 7.66 -3.30
N GLN A 74 8.74 6.74 -3.61
CA GLN A 74 10.21 6.92 -3.64
C GLN A 74 10.81 7.54 -2.37
N GLY A 75 11.74 6.83 -1.75
CA GLY A 75 12.40 7.29 -0.53
C GLY A 75 11.55 7.21 0.74
N MET A 76 10.35 6.67 0.62
CA MET A 76 9.43 6.35 1.71
C MET A 76 8.48 5.24 1.27
N THR A 77 7.83 4.62 2.22
CA THR A 77 6.80 3.62 1.99
C THR A 77 5.42 4.26 2.15
N GLY A 78 4.54 4.10 1.16
CA GLY A 78 3.13 4.49 1.30
C GLY A 78 2.38 3.47 2.16
N VAL A 79 1.28 3.86 2.78
CA VAL A 79 0.44 3.00 3.62
C VAL A 79 -0.92 2.84 2.95
N LEU A 80 -1.34 1.60 2.69
CA LEU A 80 -2.67 1.29 2.18
C LEU A 80 -3.72 1.70 3.21
N SER A 81 -4.80 2.35 2.79
CA SER A 81 -5.72 3.02 3.70
C SER A 81 -7.14 3.08 3.14
N HIS A 82 -8.06 3.66 3.90
CA HIS A 82 -9.46 3.88 3.49
C HIS A 82 -10.12 2.56 3.01
N GLU A 83 -10.87 2.59 1.92
CA GLU A 83 -11.59 1.42 1.38
C GLU A 83 -10.66 0.27 1.01
N THR A 84 -9.44 0.55 0.54
CA THR A 84 -8.46 -0.51 0.28
C THR A 84 -8.04 -1.25 1.55
N ALA A 85 -7.90 -0.54 2.65
CA ALA A 85 -7.58 -1.17 3.93
C ALA A 85 -8.77 -1.95 4.50
N LEU A 86 -10.02 -1.48 4.30
CA LEU A 86 -11.21 -2.25 4.63
C LEU A 86 -11.26 -3.56 3.86
N ASP A 87 -11.06 -3.52 2.54
CA ASP A 87 -11.06 -4.69 1.66
C ASP A 87 -9.98 -5.70 2.07
N LEU A 88 -8.75 -5.24 2.30
CA LEU A 88 -7.62 -6.11 2.69
C LEU A 88 -7.78 -6.76 4.07
N MET A 89 -8.47 -6.11 4.99
CA MET A 89 -8.84 -6.66 6.31
C MET A 89 -10.18 -7.38 6.29
N GLU A 90 -10.87 -7.38 5.13
CA GLU A 90 -12.23 -7.91 4.95
C GLU A 90 -13.22 -7.30 5.97
N LEU A 91 -13.13 -5.99 6.16
CA LEU A 91 -14.00 -5.22 7.05
C LEU A 91 -15.09 -4.54 6.23
N SER A 92 -16.20 -5.17 6.00
CA SER A 92 -17.32 -4.75 5.19
C SER A 92 -17.27 -5.27 3.74
N ASP A 93 -18.38 -5.03 3.02
CA ASP A 93 -18.51 -5.35 1.59
C ASP A 93 -17.86 -4.30 0.68
N ALA A 94 -16.90 -3.53 1.20
CA ALA A 94 -16.15 -2.55 0.40
C ALA A 94 -15.38 -3.26 -0.71
N ASN A 95 -15.64 -2.85 -1.94
CA ASN A 95 -14.90 -3.34 -3.13
C ASN A 95 -14.38 -2.13 -3.92
N PRO A 96 -13.23 -1.56 -3.52
CA PRO A 96 -12.73 -0.33 -4.10
C PRO A 96 -12.24 -0.55 -5.53
N ALA A 97 -12.73 0.25 -6.48
CA ALA A 97 -12.24 0.26 -7.86
C ALA A 97 -10.83 0.86 -8.00
N LYS A 98 -10.29 1.45 -6.94
CA LYS A 98 -8.98 2.11 -6.90
C LYS A 98 -8.24 1.75 -5.62
N ILE A 99 -6.92 1.79 -5.67
CA ILE A 99 -6.05 1.59 -4.50
C ILE A 99 -5.88 2.91 -3.78
N HIS A 100 -6.32 2.97 -2.53
CA HIS A 100 -6.19 4.13 -1.65
C HIS A 100 -4.87 4.04 -0.87
N LEU A 101 -4.04 5.06 -1.01
CA LEU A 101 -2.71 5.12 -0.42
C LEU A 101 -2.52 6.41 0.36
N THR A 102 -2.17 6.31 1.63
CA THR A 102 -1.81 7.47 2.46
C THR A 102 -0.29 7.65 2.47
N ILE A 103 0.14 8.90 2.25
CA ILE A 103 1.53 9.34 2.37
C ILE A 103 1.60 10.60 3.24
N PRO A 104 2.74 10.85 3.94
CA PRO A 104 2.91 12.03 4.78
C PRO A 104 2.72 13.34 4.01
N ARG A 105 2.10 14.32 4.65
CA ARG A 105 1.78 15.64 4.04
C ARG A 105 3.00 16.35 3.46
N LYS A 106 4.15 16.25 4.12
CA LYS A 106 5.43 16.84 3.68
C LYS A 106 5.97 16.25 2.37
N HIS A 107 5.53 15.04 2.00
CA HIS A 107 5.98 14.33 0.80
C HIS A 107 5.02 14.45 -0.38
N ARG A 108 4.05 15.37 -0.32
CA ARG A 108 3.12 15.61 -1.43
C ARG A 108 3.90 15.85 -2.73
N PRO A 109 3.75 14.96 -3.74
CA PRO A 109 4.51 15.07 -4.97
C PRO A 109 4.01 16.27 -5.78
N ARG A 110 4.92 17.18 -6.13
CA ARG A 110 4.56 18.38 -6.90
C ARG A 110 4.37 18.11 -8.40
N ARG A 111 5.07 17.13 -8.96
CA ARG A 111 5.12 16.86 -10.41
C ARG A 111 4.94 15.38 -10.80
N ARG A 112 4.84 14.46 -9.85
CA ARG A 112 4.70 13.03 -10.13
C ARG A 112 3.25 12.61 -9.92
N LYS A 113 2.68 12.03 -10.96
CA LYS A 113 1.36 11.41 -10.86
C LYS A 113 1.51 9.98 -10.28
N PRO A 114 0.58 9.53 -9.43
CA PRO A 114 0.54 8.15 -8.99
C PRO A 114 0.29 7.21 -10.18
N PRO A 115 0.59 5.91 -10.03
CA PRO A 115 0.19 4.92 -11.01
C PRO A 115 -1.33 4.99 -11.29
N PRO A 116 -1.77 4.62 -12.51
CA PRO A 116 -3.20 4.53 -12.80
C PRO A 116 -3.93 3.67 -11.75
N GLY A 117 -5.10 4.09 -11.34
CA GLY A 117 -5.89 3.36 -10.34
C GLY A 117 -5.50 3.63 -8.88
N VAL A 118 -4.51 4.50 -8.59
CA VAL A 118 -4.13 4.89 -7.22
C VAL A 118 -4.71 6.24 -6.84
N VAL A 119 -5.37 6.31 -5.69
CA VAL A 119 -5.85 7.54 -5.04
C VAL A 119 -4.91 7.88 -3.89
N LEU A 120 -4.38 9.10 -3.88
CA LEU A 120 -3.49 9.57 -2.81
C LEU A 120 -4.26 10.34 -1.74
N HIS A 121 -4.01 9.96 -0.50
CA HIS A 121 -4.38 10.69 0.70
C HIS A 121 -3.13 11.26 1.37
N PHE A 122 -3.27 12.41 2.01
CA PHE A 122 -2.14 13.13 2.62
C PHE A 122 -2.42 13.32 4.11
N ALA A 123 -1.82 12.46 4.92
CA ALA A 123 -1.93 12.51 6.38
C ALA A 123 -0.62 12.05 7.02
N ASP A 124 -0.28 12.66 8.15
CA ASP A 124 0.80 12.16 8.98
C ASP A 124 0.20 11.09 9.90
N LEU A 125 0.61 9.84 9.68
CA LEU A 125 0.17 8.68 10.45
C LEU A 125 1.08 8.51 11.67
N ASP A 126 0.49 8.25 12.82
CA ASP A 126 1.24 7.76 13.96
C ASP A 126 1.70 6.31 13.68
N PRO A 127 2.90 5.90 14.09
CA PRO A 127 3.35 4.51 13.98
C PRO A 127 2.36 3.49 14.58
N SER A 128 1.63 3.87 15.63
CA SER A 128 0.58 3.05 16.24
C SER A 128 -0.65 2.84 15.33
N ASP A 129 -0.87 3.73 14.34
CA ASP A 129 -1.96 3.63 13.35
C ASP A 129 -1.65 2.67 12.21
N VAL A 130 -0.39 2.22 12.09
CA VAL A 130 0.06 1.37 10.98
C VAL A 130 0.22 -0.06 11.45
N GLY A 131 -0.33 -0.98 10.67
CA GLY A 131 -0.20 -2.43 10.80
C GLY A 131 0.29 -3.05 9.51
N SER A 132 0.11 -4.36 9.38
CA SER A 132 0.51 -5.11 8.18
C SER A 132 -0.53 -6.16 7.84
N VAL A 133 -0.83 -6.30 6.55
CA VAL A 133 -1.59 -7.41 5.97
C VAL A 133 -0.75 -8.01 4.85
N GLU A 134 -0.45 -9.30 4.93
CA GLU A 134 0.41 -10.00 3.96
C GLU A 134 1.76 -9.29 3.69
N GLY A 135 2.35 -8.71 4.73
CA GLY A 135 3.60 -7.95 4.62
C GLY A 135 3.47 -6.53 4.06
N LEU A 136 2.26 -6.12 3.64
CA LEU A 136 2.00 -4.77 3.14
C LEU A 136 1.62 -3.83 4.29
N PRO A 137 2.15 -2.60 4.34
CA PRO A 137 1.75 -1.61 5.34
C PRO A 137 0.33 -1.14 5.08
N VAL A 138 -0.52 -1.27 6.09
CA VAL A 138 -1.95 -0.94 6.05
C VAL A 138 -2.31 -0.13 7.29
N THR A 139 -3.23 0.83 7.18
CA THR A 139 -3.79 1.48 8.38
C THR A 139 -4.58 0.48 9.21
N LYS A 140 -4.39 0.49 10.55
CA LYS A 140 -5.15 -0.37 11.45
C LYS A 140 -6.65 -0.05 11.42
N ALA A 141 -7.48 -0.99 11.84
CA ALA A 141 -8.94 -0.94 11.72
C ALA A 141 -9.54 0.37 12.26
N ALA A 142 -9.21 0.79 13.47
CA ALA A 142 -9.73 2.02 14.05
C ALA A 142 -9.39 3.26 13.21
N ARG A 143 -8.15 3.35 12.74
CA ARG A 143 -7.69 4.43 11.87
C ARG A 143 -8.39 4.38 10.51
N THR A 144 -8.48 3.21 9.91
CA THR A 144 -9.15 2.99 8.63
C THR A 144 -10.61 3.44 8.68
N ILE A 145 -11.34 3.05 9.73
CA ILE A 145 -12.75 3.41 9.92
C ILE A 145 -12.92 4.92 10.08
N ARG A 146 -12.02 5.60 10.81
CA ARG A 146 -12.02 7.07 10.90
C ARG A 146 -11.79 7.72 9.54
N ASP A 147 -10.84 7.21 8.77
CA ASP A 147 -10.49 7.76 7.46
C ASP A 147 -11.68 7.64 6.47
N VAL A 148 -12.37 6.48 6.42
CA VAL A 148 -13.54 6.31 5.55
C VAL A 148 -14.74 7.12 6.03
N ALA A 149 -14.94 7.30 7.34
CA ALA A 149 -15.96 8.16 7.89
C ALA A 149 -15.70 9.64 7.53
N ALA A 150 -14.46 10.08 7.60
CA ALA A 150 -14.07 11.43 7.16
C ALA A 150 -14.28 11.63 5.64
N ALA A 151 -14.11 10.59 4.84
CA ALA A 151 -14.39 10.59 3.41
C ALA A 151 -15.90 10.54 3.06
N ASN A 152 -16.78 10.52 4.06
CA ASN A 152 -18.24 10.46 3.90
C ASN A 152 -18.73 9.19 3.17
N ILE A 153 -18.08 8.08 3.37
CA ILE A 153 -18.58 6.78 2.96
C ILE A 153 -19.80 6.44 3.84
N GLY A 154 -20.84 5.91 3.24
CA GLY A 154 -22.15 5.77 3.86
C GLY A 154 -22.15 5.09 5.25
N PRO A 155 -23.00 5.54 6.20
CA PRO A 155 -22.97 5.07 7.58
C PRO A 155 -23.22 3.57 7.74
N ALA A 156 -23.94 2.93 6.82
CA ALA A 156 -24.17 1.49 6.84
C ALA A 156 -22.86 0.70 6.70
N LEU A 157 -22.00 1.09 5.77
CA LEU A 157 -20.70 0.46 5.56
C LEU A 157 -19.75 0.69 6.73
N ILE A 158 -19.83 1.87 7.37
CA ILE A 158 -19.03 2.17 8.58
C ILE A 158 -19.47 1.29 9.75
N ARG A 159 -20.79 1.09 9.97
CA ARG A 159 -21.31 0.18 11.02
C ARG A 159 -20.84 -1.24 10.77
N GLN A 160 -21.02 -1.74 9.54
CA GLN A 160 -20.54 -3.06 9.15
C GLN A 160 -19.02 -3.21 9.42
N ALA A 161 -18.20 -2.23 9.04
CA ALA A 161 -16.78 -2.27 9.28
C ALA A 161 -16.41 -2.35 10.78
N ILE A 162 -17.14 -1.66 11.67
CA ILE A 162 -16.95 -1.74 13.11
C ILE A 162 -17.30 -3.15 13.62
N ASP A 163 -18.44 -3.69 13.19
CA ASP A 163 -18.93 -4.98 13.63
C ASP A 163 -18.00 -6.11 13.16
N ASP A 164 -17.58 -6.10 11.89
CA ASP A 164 -16.63 -7.05 11.34
C ASP A 164 -15.26 -6.94 12.02
N ALA A 165 -14.79 -5.72 12.32
CA ALA A 165 -13.53 -5.52 13.02
C ALA A 165 -13.53 -6.10 14.43
N ARG A 166 -14.65 -5.99 15.15
CA ARG A 166 -14.84 -6.64 16.47
C ARG A 166 -14.87 -8.16 16.34
N GLN A 167 -15.68 -8.68 15.41
CA GLN A 167 -15.85 -10.11 15.19
C GLN A 167 -14.53 -10.79 14.81
N LYS A 168 -13.72 -10.13 13.98
CA LYS A 168 -12.42 -10.66 13.49
C LYS A 168 -11.24 -10.35 14.42
N GLY A 169 -11.46 -9.64 15.53
CA GLY A 169 -10.41 -9.29 16.50
C GLY A 169 -9.44 -8.21 16.02
N TRP A 170 -9.83 -7.41 15.03
CA TRP A 170 -9.07 -6.23 14.61
C TRP A 170 -9.29 -5.03 15.54
N LEU A 171 -10.37 -5.04 16.33
CA LEU A 171 -10.72 -4.05 17.34
C LEU A 171 -11.13 -4.76 18.63
N GLU A 172 -10.55 -4.35 19.75
CA GLU A 172 -11.07 -4.74 21.06
C GLU A 172 -12.49 -4.17 21.26
N PRO A 173 -13.39 -4.86 21.98
CA PRO A 173 -14.76 -4.41 22.17
C PRO A 173 -14.85 -2.97 22.72
N ILE A 174 -14.01 -2.63 23.72
CA ILE A 174 -13.99 -1.31 24.35
C ILE A 174 -13.57 -0.20 23.36
N ASP A 175 -12.62 -0.50 22.48
CA ASP A 175 -12.15 0.43 21.44
C ASP A 175 -13.23 0.64 20.36
N GLY A 176 -13.95 -0.42 20.01
CA GLY A 176 -15.08 -0.36 19.10
C GLY A 176 -16.22 0.49 19.63
N ASP A 177 -16.53 0.41 20.93
CA ASP A 177 -17.54 1.26 21.58
C ASP A 177 -17.12 2.71 21.65
N ALA A 178 -15.85 2.96 21.95
CA ALA A 178 -15.29 4.31 21.96
C ALA A 178 -15.35 4.93 20.55
N LEU A 179 -14.95 4.18 19.51
CA LEU A 179 -15.00 4.61 18.12
C LEU A 179 -16.43 4.89 17.65
N THR A 180 -17.39 4.03 18.03
CA THR A 180 -18.81 4.23 17.68
C THR A 180 -19.34 5.53 18.29
N ARG A 181 -19.07 5.81 19.58
CA ARG A 181 -19.47 7.06 20.23
C ARG A 181 -18.82 8.30 19.60
N GLU A 182 -17.55 8.20 19.25
CA GLU A 182 -16.82 9.25 18.53
C GLU A 182 -17.51 9.59 17.20
N LEU A 183 -17.83 8.57 16.38
CA LEU A 183 -18.42 8.75 15.05
C LEU A 183 -19.88 9.21 15.11
N VAL A 184 -20.66 8.77 16.09
CA VAL A 184 -22.02 9.31 16.35
C VAL A 184 -21.95 10.77 16.72
N ALA A 185 -21.06 11.16 17.64
CA ALA A 185 -20.89 12.56 18.03
C ALA A 185 -20.43 13.45 16.86
N ALA A 186 -19.68 12.88 15.90
CA ALA A 186 -19.27 13.56 14.68
C ALA A 186 -20.33 13.56 13.55
N GLY A 187 -21.50 12.97 13.76
CA GLY A 187 -22.58 12.85 12.76
C GLY A 187 -22.22 11.97 11.56
N LYS A 188 -21.40 10.92 11.80
CA LYS A 188 -20.94 9.99 10.76
C LYS A 188 -21.66 8.63 10.81
N LEU A 189 -22.37 8.35 11.92
CA LEU A 189 -23.17 7.15 12.15
C LEU A 189 -24.63 7.48 12.50
#